data_f3fe5ffc2f284b57127fac38b230549c
#
_entry.id   f3fe5ffc2f284b57127fac38b230549c
#
_cell.length_a   1.000
_cell.length_b   1.000
_cell.length_c   1.000
_cell.angle_alpha   90.00
_cell.angle_beta   90.00
_cell.angle_gamma   90.00
#
_symmetry.space_group_name_H-M   'P 1'
#
loop_
_entity.id
_entity.type
_entity.pdbx_description
1 polymer ?
#
loop_
_entity_poly.entity_id
_entity_poly.type
_entity_poly.pdbx_seq_one_letter_code
_entity_poly.pdbx_strand_id
1 'polypeptide(L)'
;MENGVMHSGATSLKGQRILVTGGLGFIGSNLAHCCLELGAEVMIYDCLDPRSGGNMYNVHDIENDLHIVLNDTRNFEGVSACIRGQDVLFNCAAYTSHPNSMKEPLIDIDVNCKGVINLLEAARRFNPDLKIVHVGTSTQIGRMVFNPADERHPEFPVDIYSANKCASEKYVLIYGNAYQMKTTVVRLANVYGPRSNIKSPDFGFMNYFIGLALKDKEITVFGEGTQLRNISFVEDCVDALILAASSEKSENQVFFAAADRQYTIAEIAQEISKVIGGKVRFVEWPRDREVIEIGDAVISNEKIKQVLNWTPRYDLESGLVRTREYFQSRFNEYLR
;
A
#
# COMPACT_ATOMS: atom_id res chain seq x y z
N MET A 1 4.82 13.34 -25.93
CA MET A 1 5.34 11.98 -26.12
C MET A 1 5.70 11.48 -24.74
N GLU A 2 4.72 10.84 -24.09
CA GLU A 2 4.94 10.21 -22.77
C GLU A 2 5.79 8.98 -23.00
N ASN A 3 6.97 8.97 -22.41
CA ASN A 3 7.83 7.79 -22.38
C ASN A 3 7.09 6.71 -21.56
N GLY A 4 6.49 5.74 -22.25
CA GLY A 4 5.91 4.57 -21.61
C GLY A 4 6.95 3.94 -20.70
N VAL A 5 6.66 3.89 -19.41
CA VAL A 5 7.48 3.20 -18.42
C VAL A 5 7.42 1.72 -18.76
N MET A 6 8.47 1.18 -19.35
CA MET A 6 8.58 -0.26 -19.55
C MET A 6 8.71 -0.92 -18.18
N HIS A 7 7.64 -1.55 -17.71
CA HIS A 7 7.66 -2.41 -16.54
C HIS A 7 8.59 -3.59 -16.83
N SER A 8 9.79 -3.56 -16.26
CA SER A 8 10.79 -4.60 -16.51
C SER A 8 10.35 -5.91 -15.88
N GLY A 9 9.87 -6.84 -16.72
CA GLY A 9 9.44 -8.18 -16.31
C GLY A 9 7.93 -8.35 -16.19
N ALA A 10 7.12 -7.33 -16.47
CA ALA A 10 5.67 -7.45 -16.40
C ALA A 10 5.14 -8.39 -17.48
N THR A 11 4.55 -9.48 -17.06
CA THR A 11 3.74 -10.36 -17.91
C THR A 11 2.55 -9.55 -18.42
N SER A 12 2.23 -9.65 -19.70
CA SER A 12 1.03 -9.04 -20.27
C SER A 12 -0.20 -9.51 -19.49
N LEU A 13 -1.03 -8.55 -19.02
CA LEU A 13 -2.32 -8.82 -18.40
C LEU A 13 -3.47 -8.75 -19.42
N LYS A 14 -3.15 -8.79 -20.71
CA LYS A 14 -4.09 -8.59 -21.80
C LYS A 14 -5.27 -9.56 -21.70
N GLY A 15 -6.47 -8.98 -21.63
CA GLY A 15 -7.72 -9.70 -21.56
C GLY A 15 -8.03 -10.32 -20.19
N GLN A 16 -7.20 -10.10 -19.17
CA GLN A 16 -7.54 -10.48 -17.79
C GLN A 16 -8.52 -9.48 -17.17
N ARG A 17 -9.49 -9.99 -16.44
CA ARG A 17 -10.46 -9.21 -15.67
C ARG A 17 -9.96 -9.06 -14.24
N ILE A 18 -9.68 -7.85 -13.84
CA ILE A 18 -9.02 -7.53 -12.58
C ILE A 18 -9.97 -6.72 -11.69
N LEU A 19 -10.19 -7.21 -10.47
CA LEU A 19 -10.89 -6.48 -9.44
C LEU A 19 -9.88 -5.85 -8.47
N VAL A 20 -9.96 -4.52 -8.29
CA VAL A 20 -9.15 -3.79 -7.30
C VAL A 20 -10.07 -3.21 -6.24
N THR A 21 -10.06 -3.79 -5.03
CA THR A 21 -10.75 -3.18 -3.89
C THR A 21 -9.87 -2.08 -3.28
N GLY A 22 -10.47 -0.97 -2.84
CA GLY A 22 -9.71 0.22 -2.47
C GLY A 22 -9.03 0.89 -3.66
N GLY A 23 -9.61 0.73 -4.87
CA GLY A 23 -9.03 1.19 -6.13
C GLY A 23 -9.01 2.69 -6.33
N LEU A 24 -9.72 3.46 -5.52
CA LEU A 24 -9.68 4.93 -5.50
C LEU A 24 -8.65 5.46 -4.49
N GLY A 25 -8.04 4.58 -3.69
CA GLY A 25 -6.96 4.90 -2.75
C GLY A 25 -5.60 5.02 -3.44
N PHE A 26 -4.58 5.29 -2.63
CA PHE A 26 -3.20 5.51 -3.09
C PHE A 26 -2.63 4.31 -3.87
N ILE A 27 -2.55 3.14 -3.25
CA ILE A 27 -1.96 1.95 -3.88
C ILE A 27 -2.87 1.44 -5.00
N GLY A 28 -4.18 1.32 -4.72
CA GLY A 28 -5.14 0.75 -5.66
C GLY A 28 -5.29 1.53 -6.96
N SER A 29 -5.24 2.87 -6.92
CA SER A 29 -5.32 3.69 -8.13
C SER A 29 -4.06 3.58 -9.00
N ASN A 30 -2.86 3.58 -8.41
CA ASN A 30 -1.63 3.34 -9.16
C ASN A 30 -1.62 1.94 -9.81
N LEU A 31 -2.15 0.96 -9.09
CA LEU A 31 -2.30 -0.40 -9.62
C LEU A 31 -3.32 -0.46 -10.77
N ALA A 32 -4.46 0.24 -10.66
CA ALA A 32 -5.48 0.30 -11.71
C ALA A 32 -4.91 0.91 -13.01
N HIS A 33 -4.16 2.01 -12.92
CA HIS A 33 -3.45 2.60 -14.07
C HIS A 33 -2.53 1.58 -14.72
N CYS A 34 -1.66 0.93 -13.94
CA CYS A 34 -0.71 -0.03 -14.46
C CYS A 34 -1.40 -1.26 -15.09
N CYS A 35 -2.47 -1.79 -14.48
CA CYS A 35 -3.23 -2.90 -15.04
C CYS A 35 -3.85 -2.56 -16.41
N LEU A 36 -4.41 -1.35 -16.57
CA LEU A 36 -4.93 -0.87 -17.87
C LEU A 36 -3.81 -0.75 -18.90
N GLU A 37 -2.66 -0.17 -18.54
CA GLU A 37 -1.49 -0.06 -19.43
C GLU A 37 -0.99 -1.44 -19.90
N LEU A 38 -1.12 -2.48 -19.06
CA LEU A 38 -0.79 -3.85 -19.37
C LEU A 38 -1.90 -4.60 -20.15
N GLY A 39 -3.02 -3.92 -20.46
CA GLY A 39 -4.10 -4.43 -21.31
C GLY A 39 -5.18 -5.23 -20.57
N ALA A 40 -5.30 -5.08 -19.26
CA ALA A 40 -6.36 -5.70 -18.47
C ALA A 40 -7.69 -4.93 -18.58
N GLU A 41 -8.80 -5.63 -18.32
CA GLU A 41 -10.09 -5.02 -17.98
C GLU A 41 -10.14 -4.80 -16.46
N VAL A 42 -10.32 -3.55 -16.01
CA VAL A 42 -10.21 -3.22 -14.60
C VAL A 42 -11.54 -2.78 -14.01
N MET A 43 -11.94 -3.47 -12.93
CA MET A 43 -13.03 -3.07 -12.06
C MET A 43 -12.49 -2.55 -10.73
N ILE A 44 -12.95 -1.38 -10.31
CA ILE A 44 -12.69 -0.80 -9.00
C ILE A 44 -13.90 -1.00 -8.10
N TYR A 45 -13.64 -1.44 -6.85
CA TYR A 45 -14.63 -1.53 -5.79
C TYR A 45 -14.15 -0.72 -4.58
N ASP A 46 -14.82 0.41 -4.31
CA ASP A 46 -14.39 1.36 -3.28
C ASP A 46 -15.59 2.04 -2.64
N CYS A 47 -15.53 2.38 -1.37
CA CYS A 47 -16.63 3.05 -0.67
C CYS A 47 -16.43 4.57 -0.53
N LEU A 48 -15.26 5.11 -0.89
CA LEU A 48 -14.89 6.52 -0.70
C LEU A 48 -15.15 6.99 0.74
N ASP A 49 -14.84 6.16 1.74
CA ASP A 49 -15.01 6.57 3.14
C ASP A 49 -14.19 7.84 3.41
N PRO A 50 -14.82 8.94 3.89
CA PRO A 50 -14.12 10.21 4.10
C PRO A 50 -12.96 10.12 5.12
N ARG A 51 -12.94 9.05 5.95
CA ARG A 51 -11.85 8.75 6.91
C ARG A 51 -10.72 7.95 6.29
N SER A 52 -10.86 7.53 5.05
CA SER A 52 -9.83 6.82 4.26
C SER A 52 -9.10 7.77 3.31
N GLY A 53 -8.10 7.25 2.59
CA GLY A 53 -7.32 8.02 1.62
C GLY A 53 -7.89 8.03 0.20
N GLY A 54 -9.14 7.57 -0.01
CA GLY A 54 -9.78 7.50 -1.33
C GLY A 54 -10.04 8.89 -1.94
N ASN A 55 -9.79 9.03 -3.25
CA ASN A 55 -10.01 10.25 -4.01
C ASN A 55 -10.38 9.89 -5.46
N MET A 56 -11.56 10.30 -5.94
CA MET A 56 -11.97 10.09 -7.34
C MET A 56 -10.97 10.66 -8.34
N TYR A 57 -10.31 11.76 -7.97
CA TYR A 57 -9.31 12.38 -8.82
C TYR A 57 -8.11 11.46 -9.14
N ASN A 58 -7.87 10.45 -8.32
CA ASN A 58 -6.80 9.48 -8.55
C ASN A 58 -6.94 8.69 -9.87
N VAL A 59 -8.15 8.63 -10.41
CA VAL A 59 -8.46 7.87 -11.65
C VAL A 59 -9.14 8.73 -12.72
N HIS A 60 -9.16 10.07 -12.57
CA HIS A 60 -9.90 10.98 -13.44
C HIS A 60 -9.51 10.90 -14.92
N ASP A 61 -8.24 10.59 -15.19
CA ASP A 61 -7.67 10.48 -16.53
C ASP A 61 -7.91 9.11 -17.19
N ILE A 62 -8.35 8.11 -16.43
CA ILE A 62 -8.69 6.76 -16.90
C ILE A 62 -10.13 6.31 -16.56
N GLU A 63 -10.95 7.21 -16.01
CA GLU A 63 -12.29 6.88 -15.51
C GLU A 63 -13.19 6.19 -16.56
N ASN A 64 -13.06 6.59 -17.82
CA ASN A 64 -13.84 6.03 -18.92
C ASN A 64 -13.44 4.60 -19.30
N ASP A 65 -12.26 4.15 -18.92
CA ASP A 65 -11.72 2.82 -19.19
C ASP A 65 -11.93 1.86 -18.00
N LEU A 66 -12.53 2.36 -16.91
CA LEU A 66 -12.76 1.61 -15.68
C LEU A 66 -14.23 1.26 -15.46
N HIS A 67 -14.48 0.12 -14.85
CA HIS A 67 -15.78 -0.16 -14.23
C HIS A 67 -15.70 0.15 -12.73
N ILE A 68 -16.32 1.27 -12.30
CA ILE A 68 -16.27 1.71 -10.90
C ILE A 68 -17.56 1.35 -10.18
N VAL A 69 -17.45 0.59 -9.09
CA VAL A 69 -18.55 0.22 -8.18
C VAL A 69 -18.31 0.88 -6.82
N LEU A 70 -19.15 1.87 -6.50
CA LEU A 70 -19.10 2.53 -5.19
C LEU A 70 -19.88 1.69 -4.16
N ASN A 71 -19.15 0.88 -3.38
CA ASN A 71 -19.73 0.03 -2.34
C ASN A 71 -18.64 -0.38 -1.33
N ASP A 72 -19.06 -0.98 -0.23
CA ASP A 72 -18.21 -1.31 0.92
C ASP A 72 -17.89 -2.82 0.97
N THR A 73 -16.66 -3.20 1.29
CA THR A 73 -16.25 -4.61 1.45
C THR A 73 -17.00 -5.33 2.57
N ARG A 74 -17.61 -4.60 3.50
CA ARG A 74 -18.52 -5.14 4.53
C ARG A 74 -19.86 -5.62 3.95
N ASN A 75 -20.21 -5.21 2.73
CA ASN A 75 -21.40 -5.66 2.01
C ASN A 75 -21.09 -6.95 1.23
N PHE A 76 -21.41 -8.09 1.82
CA PHE A 76 -21.14 -9.41 1.23
C PHE A 76 -21.80 -9.62 -0.15
N GLU A 77 -23.04 -9.13 -0.32
CA GLU A 77 -23.77 -9.29 -1.59
C GLU A 77 -23.11 -8.47 -2.71
N GLY A 78 -22.73 -7.21 -2.41
CA GLY A 78 -22.02 -6.36 -3.35
C GLY A 78 -20.67 -6.95 -3.76
N VAL A 79 -19.87 -7.42 -2.79
CA VAL A 79 -18.61 -8.13 -3.04
C VAL A 79 -18.83 -9.37 -3.90
N SER A 80 -19.84 -10.19 -3.56
CA SER A 80 -20.15 -11.45 -4.27
C SER A 80 -20.55 -11.21 -5.74
N ALA A 81 -21.22 -10.10 -6.03
CA ALA A 81 -21.57 -9.73 -7.40
C ALA A 81 -20.33 -9.37 -8.23
N CYS A 82 -19.39 -8.61 -7.64
CA CYS A 82 -18.20 -8.13 -8.34
C CYS A 82 -17.10 -9.19 -8.51
N ILE A 83 -17.02 -10.17 -7.61
CA ILE A 83 -16.00 -11.24 -7.68
C ILE A 83 -16.24 -12.22 -8.81
N ARG A 84 -17.50 -12.40 -9.25
CA ARG A 84 -17.83 -13.36 -10.30
C ARG A 84 -17.15 -13.01 -11.60
N GLY A 85 -16.48 -14.02 -12.17
CA GLY A 85 -15.84 -13.91 -13.48
C GLY A 85 -14.57 -13.06 -13.50
N GLN A 86 -14.02 -12.62 -12.36
CA GLN A 86 -12.70 -12.00 -12.30
C GLN A 86 -11.60 -13.05 -12.34
N ASP A 87 -10.45 -12.69 -12.89
CA ASP A 87 -9.26 -13.54 -12.95
C ASP A 87 -8.31 -13.26 -11.79
N VAL A 88 -8.21 -11.98 -11.37
CA VAL A 88 -7.37 -11.53 -10.27
C VAL A 88 -8.15 -10.56 -9.38
N LEU A 89 -7.98 -10.71 -8.06
CA LEU A 89 -8.38 -9.74 -7.05
C LEU A 89 -7.14 -9.15 -6.36
N PHE A 90 -6.97 -7.85 -6.47
CA PHE A 90 -6.06 -7.10 -5.61
C PHE A 90 -6.83 -6.46 -4.47
N ASN A 91 -6.60 -6.94 -3.26
CA ASN A 91 -7.23 -6.37 -2.07
C ASN A 91 -6.37 -5.26 -1.47
N CYS A 92 -6.63 -4.02 -1.91
CA CYS A 92 -6.02 -2.80 -1.38
C CYS A 92 -6.95 -2.06 -0.40
N ALA A 93 -8.19 -2.51 -0.22
CA ALA A 93 -9.14 -1.90 0.71
C ALA A 93 -8.67 -2.09 2.15
N ALA A 94 -8.55 -0.99 2.88
CA ALA A 94 -8.19 -0.98 4.29
C ALA A 94 -8.58 0.33 4.97
N TYR A 95 -8.84 0.28 6.26
CA TYR A 95 -8.84 1.42 7.15
C TYR A 95 -7.42 1.59 7.68
N THR A 96 -6.67 2.61 7.23
CA THR A 96 -5.20 2.63 7.29
C THR A 96 -4.61 3.51 8.39
N SER A 97 -5.42 4.27 9.12
CA SER A 97 -4.93 5.21 10.12
C SER A 97 -4.61 4.52 11.45
N HIS A 98 -3.33 4.47 11.82
CA HIS A 98 -2.88 3.99 13.12
C HIS A 98 -3.57 4.71 14.30
N PRO A 99 -3.57 6.08 14.38
CA PRO A 99 -4.23 6.79 15.49
C PRO A 99 -5.75 6.58 15.52
N ASN A 100 -6.41 6.53 14.35
CA ASN A 100 -7.87 6.35 14.31
C ASN A 100 -8.27 4.91 14.66
N SER A 101 -7.44 3.90 14.36
CA SER A 101 -7.70 2.53 14.78
C SER A 101 -7.80 2.38 16.30
N MET A 102 -7.00 3.17 17.04
CA MET A 102 -7.06 3.20 18.51
C MET A 102 -8.30 3.93 19.04
N LYS A 103 -8.85 4.89 18.29
CA LYS A 103 -10.07 5.64 18.68
C LYS A 103 -11.35 4.91 18.28
N GLU A 104 -11.33 4.24 17.12
CA GLU A 104 -12.49 3.57 16.52
C GLU A 104 -12.16 2.10 16.17
N PRO A 105 -11.78 1.26 17.16
CA PRO A 105 -11.28 -0.09 16.92
C PRO A 105 -12.30 -1.01 16.24
N LEU A 106 -13.58 -0.82 16.47
CA LEU A 106 -14.63 -1.63 15.86
C LEU A 106 -14.76 -1.39 14.35
N ILE A 107 -14.56 -0.14 13.91
CA ILE A 107 -14.55 0.18 12.49
C ILE A 107 -13.35 -0.48 11.81
N ASP A 108 -12.19 -0.42 12.44
CA ASP A 108 -10.99 -1.05 11.93
C ASP A 108 -11.15 -2.58 11.79
N ILE A 109 -11.72 -3.26 12.82
CA ILE A 109 -12.04 -4.70 12.76
C ILE A 109 -13.03 -4.98 11.62
N ASP A 110 -14.10 -4.20 11.50
CA ASP A 110 -15.12 -4.43 10.47
C ASP A 110 -14.55 -4.31 9.06
N VAL A 111 -13.68 -3.34 8.80
CA VAL A 111 -13.06 -3.15 7.48
C VAL A 111 -11.91 -4.13 7.26
N ASN A 112 -10.92 -4.15 8.17
CA ASN A 112 -9.68 -4.88 7.95
C ASN A 112 -9.77 -6.39 8.22
N CYS A 113 -10.74 -6.85 9.02
CA CYS A 113 -10.93 -8.28 9.28
C CYS A 113 -12.19 -8.81 8.60
N LYS A 114 -13.38 -8.29 8.93
CA LYS A 114 -14.65 -8.78 8.38
C LYS A 114 -14.75 -8.54 6.88
N GLY A 115 -14.33 -7.35 6.39
CA GLY A 115 -14.26 -7.06 4.95
C GLY A 115 -13.38 -8.07 4.19
N VAL A 116 -12.23 -8.45 4.76
CA VAL A 116 -11.34 -9.46 4.15
C VAL A 116 -12.00 -10.84 4.15
N ILE A 117 -12.67 -11.25 5.24
CA ILE A 117 -13.41 -12.51 5.29
C ILE A 117 -14.54 -12.52 4.24
N ASN A 118 -15.24 -11.41 4.03
CA ASN A 118 -16.27 -11.31 3.00
C ASN A 118 -15.69 -11.55 1.59
N LEU A 119 -14.53 -10.96 1.27
CA LEU A 119 -13.84 -11.18 0.00
C LEU A 119 -13.45 -12.66 -0.17
N LEU A 120 -12.87 -13.27 0.85
CA LEU A 120 -12.42 -14.67 0.83
C LEU A 120 -13.62 -15.64 0.71
N GLU A 121 -14.69 -15.42 1.47
CA GLU A 121 -15.91 -16.25 1.39
C GLU A 121 -16.64 -16.10 0.05
N ALA A 122 -16.70 -14.87 -0.50
CA ALA A 122 -17.28 -14.64 -1.81
C ALA A 122 -16.46 -15.34 -2.91
N ALA A 123 -15.11 -15.24 -2.85
CA ALA A 123 -14.23 -15.93 -3.78
C ALA A 123 -14.41 -17.45 -3.68
N ARG A 124 -14.34 -18.01 -2.47
CA ARG A 124 -14.51 -19.45 -2.23
C ARG A 124 -15.82 -20.01 -2.79
N ARG A 125 -16.93 -19.25 -2.64
CA ARG A 125 -18.28 -19.70 -3.05
C ARG A 125 -18.58 -19.49 -4.52
N PHE A 126 -18.07 -18.41 -5.10
CA PHE A 126 -18.55 -17.94 -6.40
C PHE A 126 -17.47 -17.85 -7.49
N ASN A 127 -16.19 -17.92 -7.10
CA ASN A 127 -15.05 -17.91 -8.02
C ASN A 127 -13.80 -18.53 -7.36
N PRO A 128 -13.79 -19.87 -7.14
CA PRO A 128 -12.74 -20.56 -6.39
C PRO A 128 -11.35 -20.52 -7.08
N ASP A 129 -11.31 -20.27 -8.38
CA ASP A 129 -10.06 -20.17 -9.16
C ASP A 129 -9.43 -18.78 -9.14
N LEU A 130 -10.10 -17.80 -8.53
CA LEU A 130 -9.65 -16.42 -8.43
C LEU A 130 -8.27 -16.33 -7.77
N LYS A 131 -7.32 -15.68 -8.44
CA LYS A 131 -6.03 -15.32 -7.81
C LYS A 131 -6.23 -14.11 -6.91
N ILE A 132 -5.85 -14.23 -5.65
CA ILE A 132 -6.01 -13.16 -4.64
C ILE A 132 -4.64 -12.67 -4.19
N VAL A 133 -4.37 -11.38 -4.38
CA VAL A 133 -3.20 -10.69 -3.84
C VAL A 133 -3.66 -9.69 -2.78
N HIS A 134 -3.31 -9.96 -1.53
CA HIS A 134 -3.63 -9.10 -0.39
C HIS A 134 -2.48 -8.16 -0.07
N VAL A 135 -2.78 -6.87 -0.01
CA VAL A 135 -1.80 -5.86 0.42
C VAL A 135 -1.67 -5.89 1.95
N GLY A 136 -0.54 -6.42 2.41
CA GLY A 136 -0.14 -6.44 3.81
C GLY A 136 0.64 -5.18 4.21
N THR A 137 1.16 -5.16 5.44
CA THR A 137 1.96 -4.05 5.97
C THR A 137 3.15 -4.57 6.77
N SER A 138 4.26 -3.84 6.75
CA SER A 138 5.41 -4.13 7.60
C SER A 138 5.18 -3.74 9.07
N THR A 139 4.19 -2.90 9.37
CA THR A 139 3.96 -2.40 10.74
C THR A 139 3.46 -3.49 11.70
N GLN A 140 2.95 -4.61 11.18
CA GLN A 140 2.54 -5.75 11.99
C GLN A 140 3.69 -6.42 12.77
N ILE A 141 4.95 -6.22 12.34
CA ILE A 141 6.10 -6.77 13.08
C ILE A 141 6.39 -6.00 14.37
N GLY A 142 5.95 -4.74 14.48
CA GLY A 142 6.19 -3.92 15.67
C GLY A 142 7.68 -3.68 15.93
N ARG A 143 8.12 -3.77 17.19
CA ARG A 143 9.54 -3.66 17.54
C ARG A 143 10.32 -4.87 17.04
N MET A 144 11.44 -4.62 16.39
CA MET A 144 12.25 -5.69 15.82
C MET A 144 12.98 -6.52 16.88
N VAL A 145 12.92 -7.83 16.72
CA VAL A 145 13.66 -8.81 17.51
C VAL A 145 14.99 -9.16 16.83
N PHE A 146 15.02 -9.12 15.50
CA PHE A 146 16.24 -9.21 14.70
C PHE A 146 16.17 -8.28 13.49
N ASN A 147 17.32 -7.87 12.99
CA ASN A 147 17.48 -6.87 11.94
C ASN A 147 18.49 -7.35 10.87
N PRO A 148 18.16 -7.33 9.56
CA PRO A 148 16.86 -6.94 8.99
C PRO A 148 15.76 -7.98 9.29
N ALA A 149 14.51 -7.51 9.43
CA ALA A 149 13.35 -8.39 9.57
C ALA A 149 12.98 -9.02 8.22
N ASP A 150 12.82 -10.33 8.19
CA ASP A 150 12.29 -11.09 7.06
C ASP A 150 10.87 -11.62 7.38
N GLU A 151 10.27 -12.38 6.47
CA GLU A 151 8.90 -12.90 6.61
C GLU A 151 8.72 -13.88 7.79
N ARG A 152 9.82 -14.35 8.42
CA ARG A 152 9.82 -15.22 9.61
C ARG A 152 9.89 -14.41 10.90
N HIS A 153 10.03 -13.08 10.82
CA HIS A 153 10.05 -12.22 12.00
C HIS A 153 8.76 -12.37 12.78
N PRO A 154 8.82 -12.56 14.11
CA PRO A 154 7.61 -12.61 14.93
C PRO A 154 6.85 -11.27 14.88
N GLU A 155 5.53 -11.35 15.05
CA GLU A 155 4.62 -10.22 14.88
C GLU A 155 4.21 -9.70 16.26
N PHE A 156 4.57 -8.45 16.56
CA PHE A 156 4.25 -7.75 17.81
C PHE A 156 3.61 -6.38 17.51
N PRO A 157 2.41 -6.37 16.90
CA PRO A 157 1.74 -5.12 16.55
C PRO A 157 1.52 -4.24 17.78
N VAL A 158 1.72 -2.93 17.61
CA VAL A 158 1.62 -1.94 18.69
C VAL A 158 0.34 -1.12 18.65
N ASP A 159 -0.51 -1.34 17.65
CA ASP A 159 -1.80 -0.68 17.47
C ASP A 159 -2.83 -1.62 16.83
N ILE A 160 -4.12 -1.22 16.88
CA ILE A 160 -5.24 -2.04 16.40
C ILE A 160 -5.17 -2.27 14.89
N TYR A 161 -4.79 -1.26 14.10
CA TYR A 161 -4.63 -1.42 12.64
C TYR A 161 -3.61 -2.52 12.33
N SER A 162 -2.42 -2.45 12.91
CA SER A 162 -1.35 -3.42 12.69
C SER A 162 -1.77 -4.82 13.15
N ALA A 163 -2.49 -4.93 14.27
CA ALA A 163 -3.03 -6.21 14.75
C ALA A 163 -4.08 -6.80 13.81
N ASN A 164 -5.00 -5.97 13.29
CA ASN A 164 -6.02 -6.43 12.34
C ASN A 164 -5.43 -6.77 10.97
N LYS A 165 -4.38 -6.06 10.53
CA LYS A 165 -3.63 -6.43 9.31
C LYS A 165 -2.90 -7.76 9.48
N CYS A 166 -2.34 -8.02 10.66
CA CYS A 166 -1.77 -9.33 10.99
C CYS A 166 -2.87 -10.42 10.94
N ALA A 167 -4.01 -10.21 11.60
CA ALA A 167 -5.12 -11.17 11.58
C ALA A 167 -5.64 -11.43 10.16
N SER A 168 -5.86 -10.38 9.35
CA SER A 168 -6.35 -10.51 7.98
C SER A 168 -5.38 -11.27 7.08
N GLU A 169 -4.08 -11.07 7.23
CA GLU A 169 -3.06 -11.87 6.55
C GLU A 169 -3.21 -13.36 6.90
N LYS A 170 -3.38 -13.69 8.19
CA LYS A 170 -3.58 -15.10 8.60
C LYS A 170 -4.85 -15.69 7.98
N TYR A 171 -5.95 -14.91 7.87
CA TYR A 171 -7.15 -15.38 7.17
C TYR A 171 -6.85 -15.72 5.71
N VAL A 172 -6.13 -14.85 4.98
CA VAL A 172 -5.75 -15.09 3.58
C VAL A 172 -4.96 -16.40 3.45
N LEU A 173 -3.96 -16.62 4.30
CA LEU A 173 -3.14 -17.83 4.29
C LEU A 173 -3.92 -19.08 4.69
N ILE A 174 -4.84 -18.98 5.67
CA ILE A 174 -5.72 -20.08 6.10
C ILE A 174 -6.62 -20.51 4.93
N TYR A 175 -7.24 -19.55 4.22
CA TYR A 175 -8.08 -19.87 3.07
C TYR A 175 -7.28 -20.51 1.93
N GLY A 176 -6.07 -20.03 1.67
CA GLY A 176 -5.15 -20.66 0.72
C GLY A 176 -4.87 -22.12 1.07
N ASN A 177 -4.50 -22.39 2.32
CA ASN A 177 -4.15 -23.73 2.77
C ASN A 177 -5.35 -24.65 2.93
N ALA A 178 -6.44 -24.18 3.54
CA ALA A 178 -7.58 -25.02 3.88
C ALA A 178 -8.51 -25.32 2.69
N TYR A 179 -8.63 -24.34 1.77
CA TYR A 179 -9.55 -24.44 0.62
C TYR A 179 -8.83 -24.47 -0.73
N GLN A 180 -7.50 -24.56 -0.72
CA GLN A 180 -6.65 -24.60 -1.94
C GLN A 180 -6.86 -23.38 -2.85
N MET A 181 -7.18 -22.23 -2.27
CA MET A 181 -7.34 -20.98 -3.01
C MET A 181 -5.98 -20.39 -3.34
N LYS A 182 -5.87 -19.74 -4.48
CA LYS A 182 -4.64 -19.08 -4.95
C LYS A 182 -4.47 -17.74 -4.26
N THR A 183 -3.83 -17.72 -3.09
CA THR A 183 -3.65 -16.52 -2.28
C THR A 183 -2.20 -16.10 -2.18
N THR A 184 -1.94 -14.80 -2.10
CA THR A 184 -0.60 -14.23 -1.87
C THR A 184 -0.74 -13.00 -0.99
N VAL A 185 0.22 -12.77 -0.10
CA VAL A 185 0.32 -11.52 0.67
C VAL A 185 1.60 -10.79 0.29
N VAL A 186 1.48 -9.49 0.03
CA VAL A 186 2.64 -8.61 -0.18
C VAL A 186 2.60 -7.53 0.89
N ARG A 187 3.52 -7.62 1.85
CA ARG A 187 3.69 -6.63 2.92
C ARG A 187 4.48 -5.45 2.38
N LEU A 188 3.84 -4.29 2.33
CA LEU A 188 4.48 -3.06 1.91
C LEU A 188 5.15 -2.37 3.10
N ALA A 189 6.29 -1.72 2.84
CA ALA A 189 6.95 -0.83 3.79
C ALA A 189 6.35 0.60 3.71
N ASN A 190 7.13 1.65 4.04
CA ASN A 190 6.66 3.03 3.92
C ASN A 190 6.60 3.43 2.43
N VAL A 191 5.40 3.47 1.88
CA VAL A 191 5.19 3.78 0.46
C VAL A 191 4.95 5.26 0.25
N TYR A 192 5.56 5.83 -0.79
CA TYR A 192 5.34 7.22 -1.19
C TYR A 192 5.21 7.34 -2.71
N GLY A 193 4.64 8.46 -3.18
CA GLY A 193 4.56 8.72 -4.60
C GLY A 193 3.28 9.41 -5.06
N PRO A 194 3.05 9.46 -6.36
CA PRO A 194 1.84 9.97 -6.99
C PRO A 194 0.55 9.40 -6.41
N ARG A 195 -0.51 10.19 -6.37
CA ARG A 195 -1.87 9.81 -5.88
C ARG A 195 -1.97 9.53 -4.39
N SER A 196 -0.91 9.79 -3.61
CA SER A 196 -0.94 9.63 -2.15
C SER A 196 -1.73 10.75 -1.47
N ASN A 197 -2.29 10.45 -0.28
CA ASN A 197 -2.84 11.48 0.58
C ASN A 197 -1.71 12.25 1.26
N ILE A 198 -1.58 13.52 0.88
CA ILE A 198 -0.53 14.44 1.38
C ILE A 198 -1.03 15.42 2.45
N LYS A 199 -2.30 15.29 2.90
CA LYS A 199 -2.94 16.23 3.84
C LYS A 199 -2.71 15.88 5.29
N SER A 200 -2.70 14.59 5.61
CA SER A 200 -2.73 14.11 7.00
C SER A 200 -1.59 13.14 7.28
N PRO A 201 -0.95 13.24 8.46
CA PRO A 201 0.04 12.27 8.91
C PRO A 201 -0.55 10.88 9.17
N ASP A 202 -1.88 10.74 9.20
CA ASP A 202 -2.59 9.48 9.42
C ASP A 202 -2.35 8.45 8.30
N PHE A 203 -1.96 8.92 7.11
CA PHE A 203 -1.71 8.08 5.93
C PHE A 203 -0.21 7.89 5.62
N GLY A 204 0.63 8.06 6.63
CA GLY A 204 2.07 7.88 6.53
C GLY A 204 2.86 9.19 6.58
N PHE A 205 3.90 9.18 7.39
CA PHE A 205 4.70 10.38 7.68
C PHE A 205 5.36 10.96 6.42
N MET A 206 5.81 10.09 5.51
CA MET A 206 6.55 10.52 4.33
C MET A 206 5.69 11.34 3.36
N ASN A 207 4.49 10.85 3.04
CA ASN A 207 3.55 11.57 2.17
C ASN A 207 3.09 12.89 2.81
N TYR A 208 2.96 12.92 4.12
CA TYR A 208 2.68 14.15 4.87
C TYR A 208 3.85 15.15 4.79
N PHE A 209 5.10 14.71 4.95
CA PHE A 209 6.28 15.55 4.78
C PHE A 209 6.35 16.14 3.35
N ILE A 210 6.07 15.33 2.33
CA ILE A 210 5.95 15.80 0.94
C ILE A 210 4.86 16.88 0.82
N GLY A 211 3.70 16.67 1.46
CA GLY A 211 2.62 17.64 1.47
C GLY A 211 2.97 18.97 2.16
N LEU A 212 3.77 18.92 3.22
CA LEU A 212 4.32 20.12 3.87
C LEU A 212 5.31 20.84 2.97
N ALA A 213 6.23 20.10 2.35
CA ALA A 213 7.22 20.64 1.42
C ALA A 213 6.59 21.33 0.21
N LEU A 214 5.57 20.71 -0.40
CA LEU A 214 4.81 21.29 -1.52
C LEU A 214 4.07 22.60 -1.14
N LYS A 215 3.79 22.82 0.15
CA LYS A 215 3.19 24.03 0.71
C LYS A 215 4.24 25.06 1.18
N ASP A 216 5.53 24.79 0.95
CA ASP A 216 6.65 25.53 1.52
C ASP A 216 6.55 25.69 3.06
N LYS A 217 6.02 24.65 3.71
CA LYS A 217 5.89 24.58 5.17
C LYS A 217 7.07 23.85 5.80
N GLU A 218 7.20 24.01 7.12
CA GLU A 218 8.23 23.36 7.91
C GLU A 218 7.92 21.86 8.08
N ILE A 219 8.91 21.03 7.82
CA ILE A 219 8.91 19.59 8.08
C ILE A 219 9.48 19.37 9.48
N THR A 220 8.65 18.92 10.40
CA THR A 220 9.04 18.69 11.79
C THR A 220 9.54 17.26 11.98
N VAL A 221 10.79 17.11 12.40
CA VAL A 221 11.43 15.83 12.78
C VAL A 221 11.57 15.77 14.30
N PHE A 222 11.09 14.68 14.92
CA PHE A 222 11.20 14.47 16.36
C PHE A 222 12.57 13.89 16.74
N GLY A 223 13.19 14.44 17.81
CA GLY A 223 14.53 14.10 18.24
C GLY A 223 15.57 14.40 17.14
N GLU A 224 16.58 13.57 17.03
CA GLU A 224 17.64 13.68 16.02
C GLU A 224 17.25 13.01 14.67
N GLY A 225 16.10 12.30 14.63
CA GLY A 225 15.61 11.62 13.43
C GLY A 225 16.51 10.48 12.96
N THR A 226 17.19 9.79 13.87
CA THR A 226 18.18 8.74 13.56
C THR A 226 17.54 7.38 13.23
N GLN A 227 16.25 7.20 13.48
CA GLN A 227 15.54 5.94 13.23
C GLN A 227 15.57 5.56 11.75
N LEU A 228 15.95 4.33 11.45
CA LEU A 228 16.02 3.80 10.10
C LEU A 228 14.66 3.31 9.59
N ARG A 229 14.39 3.60 8.32
CA ARG A 229 13.18 3.15 7.59
C ARG A 229 13.54 2.70 6.18
N ASN A 230 12.90 1.61 5.72
CA ASN A 230 12.80 1.37 4.28
C ASN A 230 11.66 2.21 3.72
N ILE A 231 11.92 2.88 2.60
CA ILE A 231 10.95 3.67 1.86
C ILE A 231 10.88 3.14 0.45
N SER A 232 9.66 2.91 -0.04
CA SER A 232 9.44 2.32 -1.36
C SER A 232 8.63 3.27 -2.23
N PHE A 233 9.08 3.49 -3.45
CA PHE A 233 8.30 4.24 -4.42
C PHE A 233 7.11 3.41 -4.88
N VAL A 234 5.96 4.04 -5.09
CA VAL A 234 4.70 3.35 -5.34
C VAL A 234 4.73 2.46 -6.58
N GLU A 235 5.44 2.87 -7.64
CA GLU A 235 5.54 2.07 -8.86
C GLU A 235 6.28 0.74 -8.62
N ASP A 236 7.32 0.72 -7.77
CA ASP A 236 7.99 -0.52 -7.38
C ASP A 236 7.07 -1.45 -6.58
N CYS A 237 6.21 -0.88 -5.73
CA CYS A 237 5.21 -1.64 -5.00
C CYS A 237 4.14 -2.24 -5.93
N VAL A 238 3.70 -1.48 -6.93
CA VAL A 238 2.76 -1.95 -7.96
C VAL A 238 3.37 -3.09 -8.77
N ASP A 239 4.64 -2.97 -9.18
CA ASP A 239 5.35 -4.04 -9.88
C ASP A 239 5.41 -5.33 -9.02
N ALA A 240 5.68 -5.20 -7.72
CA ALA A 240 5.68 -6.35 -6.81
C ALA A 240 4.31 -7.04 -6.73
N LEU A 241 3.22 -6.27 -6.68
CA LEU A 241 1.85 -6.79 -6.65
C LEU A 241 1.50 -7.52 -7.96
N ILE A 242 1.86 -6.95 -9.10
CA ILE A 242 1.62 -7.55 -10.43
C ILE A 242 2.42 -8.85 -10.61
N LEU A 243 3.69 -8.86 -10.22
CA LEU A 243 4.51 -10.08 -10.25
C LEU A 243 3.94 -11.16 -9.33
N ALA A 244 3.44 -10.78 -8.16
CA ALA A 244 2.77 -11.71 -7.24
C ALA A 244 1.49 -12.28 -7.85
N ALA A 245 0.71 -11.50 -8.60
CA ALA A 245 -0.48 -11.99 -9.30
C ALA A 245 -0.14 -12.94 -10.45
N SER A 246 0.92 -12.64 -11.20
CA SER A 246 1.29 -13.34 -12.43
C SER A 246 2.09 -14.64 -12.20
N SER A 247 2.56 -14.90 -10.98
CA SER A 247 3.42 -16.04 -10.68
C SER A 247 2.72 -17.11 -9.85
N GLU A 248 2.76 -18.36 -10.28
CA GLU A 248 2.33 -19.50 -9.46
C GLU A 248 3.25 -19.70 -8.23
N LYS A 249 4.52 -19.29 -8.31
CA LYS A 249 5.46 -19.38 -7.19
C LYS A 249 5.10 -18.50 -6.00
N SER A 250 4.18 -17.55 -6.19
CA SER A 250 3.70 -16.67 -5.12
C SER A 250 2.57 -17.29 -4.30
N GLU A 251 1.97 -18.38 -4.76
CA GLU A 251 0.79 -18.96 -4.12
C GLU A 251 1.08 -19.42 -2.69
N ASN A 252 0.19 -19.03 -1.78
CA ASN A 252 0.30 -19.27 -0.34
C ASN A 252 1.60 -18.74 0.29
N GLN A 253 2.17 -17.68 -0.29
CA GLN A 253 3.38 -17.03 0.18
C GLN A 253 3.10 -15.64 0.74
N VAL A 254 3.99 -15.23 1.63
CA VAL A 254 4.12 -13.85 2.11
C VAL A 254 5.43 -13.28 1.60
N PHE A 255 5.43 -12.03 1.14
CA PHE A 255 6.62 -11.31 0.69
C PHE A 255 6.67 -9.92 1.30
N PHE A 256 7.87 -9.45 1.61
CA PHE A 256 8.12 -8.03 1.81
C PHE A 256 8.53 -7.36 0.51
N ALA A 257 7.84 -6.30 0.11
CA ALA A 257 8.24 -5.40 -0.97
C ALA A 257 8.75 -4.09 -0.36
N ALA A 258 10.06 -4.01 -0.17
CA ALA A 258 10.76 -2.87 0.41
C ALA A 258 11.97 -2.50 -0.46
N ALA A 259 12.32 -1.21 -0.52
CA ALA A 259 13.52 -0.76 -1.21
C ALA A 259 14.79 -1.29 -0.54
N ASP A 260 15.89 -1.39 -1.30
CA ASP A 260 17.16 -1.94 -0.82
C ASP A 260 17.81 -1.07 0.24
N ARG A 261 17.76 0.24 0.05
CA ARG A 261 18.39 1.20 0.95
C ARG A 261 17.46 1.63 2.07
N GLN A 262 18.03 1.70 3.27
CA GLN A 262 17.40 2.32 4.44
C GLN A 262 17.87 3.77 4.54
N TYR A 263 17.01 4.61 5.11
CA TYR A 263 17.29 6.02 5.36
C TYR A 263 16.86 6.36 6.78
N THR A 264 17.58 7.25 7.43
CA THR A 264 17.12 7.87 8.66
C THR A 264 15.97 8.83 8.37
N ILE A 265 15.11 9.08 9.36
CA ILE A 265 14.03 10.08 9.22
C ILE A 265 14.61 11.45 8.87
N ALA A 266 15.77 11.79 9.44
CA ALA A 266 16.49 13.03 9.12
C ALA A 266 16.92 13.09 7.63
N GLU A 267 17.53 12.02 7.10
CA GLU A 267 17.92 11.95 5.67
C GLU A 267 16.69 12.08 4.77
N ILE A 268 15.58 11.41 5.10
CA ILE A 268 14.32 11.50 4.36
C ILE A 268 13.82 12.94 4.31
N ALA A 269 13.73 13.60 5.47
CA ALA A 269 13.25 14.98 5.57
C ALA A 269 14.15 15.96 4.80
N GLN A 270 15.47 15.79 4.90
CA GLN A 270 16.45 16.63 4.20
C GLN A 270 16.35 16.43 2.67
N GLU A 271 16.21 15.19 2.19
CA GLU A 271 16.08 14.92 0.76
C GLU A 271 14.75 15.46 0.21
N ILE A 272 13.64 15.34 0.96
CA ILE A 272 12.37 15.98 0.60
C ILE A 272 12.53 17.50 0.49
N SER A 273 13.18 18.13 1.48
CA SER A 273 13.43 19.57 1.47
C SER A 273 14.30 20.01 0.28
N LYS A 274 15.34 19.25 -0.06
CA LYS A 274 16.23 19.49 -1.20
C LYS A 274 15.50 19.38 -2.54
N VAL A 275 14.71 18.32 -2.74
CA VAL A 275 14.08 18.02 -4.04
C VAL A 275 12.79 18.80 -4.24
N ILE A 276 11.97 18.95 -3.20
CA ILE A 276 10.62 19.53 -3.31
C ILE A 276 10.57 20.95 -2.76
N GLY A 277 11.15 21.20 -1.58
CA GLY A 277 11.11 22.50 -0.89
C GLY A 277 10.79 22.36 0.59
N GLY A 278 10.48 23.50 1.23
CA GLY A 278 10.25 23.56 2.67
C GLY A 278 11.55 23.56 3.48
N LYS A 279 11.41 23.66 4.81
CA LYS A 279 12.55 23.66 5.75
C LYS A 279 12.38 22.54 6.75
N VAL A 280 13.49 21.88 7.11
CA VAL A 280 13.50 20.85 8.15
C VAL A 280 13.78 21.50 9.50
N ARG A 281 12.99 21.14 10.50
CA ARG A 281 13.18 21.54 11.88
C ARG A 281 13.18 20.33 12.80
N PHE A 282 14.19 20.25 13.64
CA PHE A 282 14.29 19.23 14.69
C PHE A 282 13.68 19.78 15.99
N VAL A 283 12.83 18.98 16.63
CA VAL A 283 12.16 19.32 17.91
C VAL A 283 12.26 18.15 18.87
N GLU A 284 12.10 18.41 20.15
CA GLU A 284 12.01 17.36 21.15
C GLU A 284 10.81 16.44 20.90
N TRP A 285 10.95 15.17 21.30
CA TRP A 285 9.86 14.21 21.18
C TRP A 285 8.66 14.62 22.04
N PRO A 286 7.45 14.73 21.46
CA PRO A 286 6.24 14.74 22.26
C PRO A 286 6.11 13.41 23.02
N ARG A 287 5.80 13.47 24.30
CA ARG A 287 5.77 12.29 25.18
C ARG A 287 4.85 11.17 24.68
N ASP A 288 3.71 11.52 24.11
CA ASP A 288 2.74 10.59 23.54
C ASP A 288 3.26 9.89 22.27
N ARG A 289 4.20 10.51 21.56
CA ARG A 289 4.84 9.92 20.36
C ARG A 289 6.06 9.08 20.72
N GLU A 290 6.84 9.50 21.71
CA GLU A 290 8.02 8.78 22.17
C GLU A 290 7.67 7.37 22.71
N VAL A 291 6.56 7.25 23.42
CA VAL A 291 6.11 5.98 24.04
C VAL A 291 5.78 4.91 23.00
N ILE A 292 5.30 5.30 21.82
CA ILE A 292 4.92 4.37 20.73
C ILE A 292 6.01 4.21 19.66
N GLU A 293 7.18 4.86 19.84
CA GLU A 293 8.28 4.72 18.87
C GLU A 293 8.85 3.30 18.93
N ILE A 294 9.00 2.69 17.75
CA ILE A 294 9.45 1.30 17.61
C ILE A 294 10.95 1.15 17.37
N GLY A 295 11.70 2.25 17.25
CA GLY A 295 13.11 2.25 16.88
C GLY A 295 13.33 2.02 15.39
N ASP A 296 14.39 1.33 15.02
CA ASP A 296 14.70 1.01 13.62
C ASP A 296 13.70 0.00 13.04
N ALA A 297 13.29 0.23 11.79
CA ALA A 297 12.43 -0.67 11.04
C ALA A 297 13.09 -0.97 9.68
N VAL A 298 13.99 -1.95 9.68
CA VAL A 298 14.74 -2.40 8.51
C VAL A 298 14.20 -3.75 8.04
N ILE A 299 13.74 -3.79 6.80
CA ILE A 299 13.03 -4.91 6.19
C ILE A 299 13.91 -5.54 5.10
N SER A 300 13.99 -6.87 5.10
CA SER A 300 14.62 -7.65 4.04
C SER A 300 13.63 -7.87 2.88
N ASN A 301 14.11 -7.68 1.66
CA ASN A 301 13.37 -7.98 0.43
C ASN A 301 13.96 -9.17 -0.34
N GLU A 302 14.85 -9.93 0.30
CA GLU A 302 15.57 -11.03 -0.34
C GLU A 302 14.65 -12.13 -0.88
N LYS A 303 13.58 -12.46 -0.15
CA LYS A 303 12.64 -13.50 -0.57
C LYS A 303 11.92 -13.14 -1.86
N ILE A 304 11.40 -11.93 -1.99
CA ILE A 304 10.69 -11.51 -3.19
C ILE A 304 11.63 -11.44 -4.40
N LYS A 305 12.89 -11.03 -4.21
CA LYS A 305 13.93 -11.06 -5.25
C LYS A 305 14.20 -12.48 -5.74
N GLN A 306 14.39 -13.42 -4.82
CA GLN A 306 14.73 -14.81 -5.15
C GLN A 306 13.57 -15.56 -5.81
N VAL A 307 12.33 -15.35 -5.33
CA VAL A 307 11.16 -16.11 -5.78
C VAL A 307 10.51 -15.50 -7.00
N LEU A 308 10.35 -14.16 -7.02
CA LEU A 308 9.62 -13.45 -8.06
C LEU A 308 10.53 -12.65 -9.01
N ASN A 309 11.85 -12.66 -8.78
CA ASN A 309 12.82 -11.88 -9.55
C ASN A 309 12.48 -10.36 -9.58
N TRP A 310 11.85 -9.88 -8.50
CA TRP A 310 11.53 -8.48 -8.34
C TRP A 310 12.71 -7.70 -7.79
N THR A 311 12.92 -6.49 -8.27
CA THR A 311 13.94 -5.55 -7.74
C THR A 311 13.39 -4.14 -7.77
N PRO A 312 13.58 -3.33 -6.70
CA PRO A 312 13.21 -1.93 -6.72
C PRO A 312 14.07 -1.16 -7.73
N ARG A 313 13.46 -0.23 -8.47
CA ARG A 313 14.10 0.55 -9.53
C ARG A 313 14.39 1.99 -9.12
N TYR A 314 13.64 2.50 -8.13
CA TYR A 314 13.71 3.89 -7.73
C TYR A 314 14.49 4.06 -6.44
N ASP A 315 15.44 4.97 -6.45
CA ASP A 315 16.00 5.54 -5.23
C ASP A 315 15.12 6.68 -4.70
N LEU A 316 15.47 7.22 -3.53
CA LEU A 316 14.69 8.27 -2.89
C LEU A 316 14.61 9.54 -3.75
N GLU A 317 15.71 9.97 -4.35
CA GLU A 317 15.77 11.20 -5.14
C GLU A 317 14.90 11.11 -6.41
N SER A 318 15.06 10.06 -7.19
CA SER A 318 14.28 9.84 -8.43
C SER A 318 12.79 9.71 -8.17
N GLY A 319 12.40 8.98 -7.12
CA GLY A 319 10.99 8.88 -6.72
C GLY A 319 10.40 10.21 -6.24
N LEU A 320 11.18 11.03 -5.51
CA LEU A 320 10.75 12.36 -5.08
C LEU A 320 10.59 13.33 -6.25
N VAL A 321 11.49 13.28 -7.24
CA VAL A 321 11.36 14.09 -8.47
C VAL A 321 10.04 13.76 -9.19
N ARG A 322 9.74 12.48 -9.42
CA ARG A 322 8.47 12.06 -10.05
C ARG A 322 7.25 12.45 -9.21
N THR A 323 7.36 12.34 -7.89
CA THR A 323 6.27 12.75 -6.98
C THR A 323 6.01 14.25 -7.07
N ARG A 324 7.06 15.07 -7.06
CA ARG A 324 6.96 16.52 -7.24
C ARG A 324 6.29 16.87 -8.57
N GLU A 325 6.77 16.31 -9.69
CA GLU A 325 6.22 16.55 -11.02
C GLU A 325 4.73 16.21 -11.08
N TYR A 326 4.32 15.09 -10.51
CA TYR A 326 2.91 14.70 -10.43
C TYR A 326 2.06 15.76 -9.71
N PHE A 327 2.50 16.21 -8.53
CA PHE A 327 1.72 17.15 -7.72
C PHE A 327 1.78 18.59 -8.22
N GLN A 328 2.80 19.02 -8.97
CA GLN A 328 2.93 20.41 -9.42
C GLN A 328 1.68 20.94 -10.14
N SER A 329 1.07 20.15 -11.01
CA SER A 329 -0.13 20.53 -11.77
C SER A 329 -1.45 20.10 -11.11
N ARG A 330 -1.39 19.25 -10.07
CA ARG A 330 -2.57 18.57 -9.48
C ARG A 330 -2.78 18.90 -8.01
N PHE A 331 -1.95 19.77 -7.46
CA PHE A 331 -1.88 20.02 -6.02
C PHE A 331 -3.22 20.38 -5.38
N ASN A 332 -4.00 21.25 -6.02
CA ASN A 332 -5.29 21.71 -5.51
C ASN A 332 -6.32 20.58 -5.36
N GLU A 333 -6.23 19.54 -6.19
CA GLU A 333 -7.16 18.39 -6.15
C GLU A 333 -6.88 17.49 -4.95
N TYR A 334 -5.69 17.58 -4.38
CA TYR A 334 -5.27 16.84 -3.21
C TYR A 334 -5.37 17.62 -1.90
N LEU A 335 -5.81 18.90 -1.97
CA LEU A 335 -6.04 19.75 -0.79
C LEU A 335 -7.51 19.90 -0.41
N ARG A 336 -8.41 19.53 -1.28
CA ARG A 336 -9.88 19.60 -1.05
C ARG A 336 -10.35 18.63 0.02
#